data_fb6d312a2c4e477140e7bdddc7bf7ebf
#
_entry.id   fb6d312a2c4e477140e7bdddc7bf7ebf
#
_cell.length_a   1.000
_cell.length_b   1.000
_cell.length_c   1.000
_cell.angle_alpha   90.00
_cell.angle_beta   90.00
_cell.angle_gamma   90.00
#
_symmetry.space_group_name_H-M   'P 1'
#
loop_
_entity.id
_entity.type
_entity.pdbx_description
1 polymer ?
#
loop_
_entity_poly.entity_id
_entity_poly.type
_entity_poly.pdbx_seq_one_letter_code
_entity_poly.pdbx_strand_id
1 'polypeptide(L)'
;RGGRHYLLTSGMTGYRPNPSEAAVSDDPLRGYTVLGDLSEGDPSNTTFHSQPTCVIEVNGRFLYLGDRWMPELNEWSYTGDPRPDPATQKKIMEKLKELGLDPVRDREEAMKVAIHMSEACNTSLADYVFLPLEWEGGRPVLRWKSEWRL
;
A
#
# COMPACT_ATOMS: atom_id res chain seq x y z
N ARG A 1 4.76 -21.72 -5.38
CA ARG A 1 4.57 -22.18 -6.76
C ARG A 1 5.84 -22.84 -7.27
N GLY A 2 5.73 -24.03 -7.89
CA GLY A 2 6.90 -24.71 -8.46
C GLY A 2 8.01 -25.01 -7.46
N GLY A 3 7.69 -25.30 -6.20
CA GLY A 3 8.64 -25.53 -5.11
C GLY A 3 9.29 -24.27 -4.54
N ARG A 4 8.92 -23.07 -5.02
CA ARG A 4 9.43 -21.79 -4.53
C ARG A 4 8.39 -21.04 -3.69
N HIS A 5 8.86 -20.25 -2.75
CA HIS A 5 8.07 -19.45 -1.84
C HIS A 5 8.11 -17.99 -2.27
N TYR A 6 6.96 -17.35 -2.31
CA TYR A 6 6.82 -15.95 -2.70
C TYR A 6 6.24 -15.15 -1.55
N LEU A 7 6.80 -13.97 -1.34
CA LEU A 7 6.36 -13.02 -0.35
C LEU A 7 5.92 -11.75 -1.07
N LEU A 8 4.76 -11.24 -0.74
CA LEU A 8 4.25 -9.95 -1.20
C LEU A 8 4.20 -9.01 -0.01
N THR A 9 4.77 -7.83 -0.18
CA THR A 9 4.87 -6.82 0.88
C THR A 9 4.50 -5.45 0.34
N SER A 10 4.13 -4.54 1.23
CA SER A 10 4.00 -3.12 0.95
C SER A 10 4.92 -2.30 1.85
N GLY A 11 5.13 -1.04 1.53
CA GLY A 11 5.87 -0.10 2.37
C GLY A 11 5.10 0.26 3.64
N MET A 12 5.79 0.88 4.60
CA MET A 12 5.22 1.30 5.87
C MET A 12 4.71 2.76 5.78
N THR A 13 3.57 2.95 5.13
CA THR A 13 2.95 4.28 4.91
C THR A 13 1.60 4.44 5.61
N GLY A 14 1.32 3.62 6.64
CA GLY A 14 0.02 3.58 7.30
C GLY A 14 -1.07 3.13 6.31
N TYR A 15 -2.20 3.83 6.31
CA TYR A 15 -3.31 3.53 5.39
C TYR A 15 -3.14 4.09 3.97
N ARG A 16 -2.07 4.84 3.71
CA ARG A 16 -1.80 5.35 2.35
C ARG A 16 -1.25 4.24 1.47
N PRO A 17 -1.80 4.06 0.27
CA PRO A 17 -1.29 3.07 -0.65
C PRO A 17 0.12 3.44 -1.13
N ASN A 18 0.93 2.43 -1.38
CA ASN A 18 2.30 2.52 -1.87
C ASN A 18 2.60 1.31 -2.76
N PRO A 19 3.72 1.30 -3.50
CA PRO A 19 4.06 0.16 -4.34
C PRO A 19 4.27 -1.10 -3.50
N SER A 20 3.64 -2.18 -3.92
CA SER A 20 3.86 -3.50 -3.35
C SER A 20 4.95 -4.22 -4.11
N GLU A 21 5.82 -4.92 -3.39
CA GLU A 21 6.92 -5.67 -3.95
C GLU A 21 6.70 -7.18 -3.79
N ALA A 22 7.25 -7.92 -4.73
CA ALA A 22 7.36 -9.36 -4.62
C ALA A 22 8.80 -9.76 -4.30
N ALA A 23 8.94 -10.82 -3.51
CA ALA A 23 10.22 -11.48 -3.28
C ALA A 23 10.05 -12.99 -3.40
N VAL A 24 11.14 -13.71 -3.66
CA VAL A 24 11.14 -15.16 -3.87
C VAL A 24 12.28 -15.84 -3.15
N SER A 25 12.03 -17.03 -2.60
CA SER A 25 13.03 -17.90 -1.98
C SER A 25 12.74 -19.38 -2.24
N ASP A 26 13.75 -20.20 -2.12
CA ASP A 26 13.63 -21.65 -2.05
C ASP A 26 13.40 -22.16 -0.61
N ASP A 27 13.59 -21.29 0.40
CA ASP A 27 13.32 -21.57 1.81
C ASP A 27 12.28 -20.57 2.34
N PRO A 28 11.14 -21.04 2.93
CA PRO A 28 10.05 -20.15 3.36
C PRO A 28 10.44 -19.19 4.48
N LEU A 29 11.53 -19.45 5.19
CA LEU A 29 11.91 -18.68 6.38
C LEU A 29 13.07 -17.69 6.13
N ARG A 30 13.74 -17.75 4.96
CA ARG A 30 14.94 -16.94 4.72
C ARG A 30 15.35 -16.89 3.24
N GLY A 31 16.36 -16.05 2.95
CA GLY A 31 17.02 -16.04 1.64
C GLY A 31 16.14 -15.45 0.52
N TYR A 32 15.22 -14.57 0.85
CA TYR A 32 14.37 -13.92 -0.15
C TYR A 32 15.16 -12.94 -1.01
N THR A 33 14.97 -13.08 -2.31
CA THR A 33 15.46 -12.14 -3.32
C THR A 33 14.29 -11.28 -3.79
N VAL A 34 14.44 -9.96 -3.70
CA VAL A 34 13.41 -9.01 -4.16
C VAL A 34 13.33 -9.04 -5.68
N LEU A 35 12.11 -9.14 -6.20
CA LEU A 35 11.79 -9.14 -7.62
C LEU A 35 11.31 -7.76 -8.13
N GLY A 36 11.07 -6.83 -7.19
CA GLY A 36 10.59 -5.49 -7.46
C GLY A 36 9.06 -5.35 -7.45
N ASP A 37 8.59 -4.25 -8.04
CA ASP A 37 7.18 -3.87 -8.05
C ASP A 37 6.28 -4.97 -8.60
N LEU A 38 5.20 -5.22 -7.89
CA LEU A 38 4.21 -6.24 -8.23
C LEU A 38 3.28 -5.79 -9.37
N SER A 39 3.01 -4.49 -9.46
CA SER A 39 2.06 -3.90 -10.41
C SER A 39 2.71 -3.51 -11.73
N GLU A 40 2.00 -3.74 -12.82
CA GLU A 40 2.39 -3.31 -14.15
C GLU A 40 1.30 -2.40 -14.75
N GLY A 41 1.74 -1.24 -15.25
CA GLY A 41 0.82 -0.25 -15.82
C GLY A 41 0.03 0.53 -14.77
N ASP A 42 0.54 0.66 -13.55
CA ASP A 42 -0.01 1.52 -12.51
C ASP A 42 0.74 2.86 -12.45
N PRO A 43 0.20 3.92 -13.06
CA PRO A 43 0.86 5.24 -13.08
C PRO A 43 0.90 5.90 -11.70
N SER A 44 0.05 5.46 -10.76
CA SER A 44 0.01 5.98 -9.41
C SER A 44 1.14 5.47 -8.52
N ASN A 45 1.80 4.37 -8.93
CA ASN A 45 2.82 3.69 -8.14
C ASN A 45 2.31 3.31 -6.73
N THR A 46 1.11 2.73 -6.66
CA THR A 46 0.40 2.43 -5.41
C THR A 46 -0.21 1.04 -5.37
N THR A 47 0.14 0.19 -6.33
CA THR A 47 -0.50 -1.11 -6.53
C THR A 47 -2.02 -0.96 -6.71
N PHE A 48 -2.40 -0.02 -7.62
CA PHE A 48 -3.81 0.32 -7.91
C PHE A 48 -4.56 0.80 -6.66
N HIS A 49 -3.92 1.66 -5.86
CA HIS A 49 -4.42 2.21 -4.58
C HIS A 49 -4.72 1.16 -3.52
N SER A 50 -4.00 0.03 -3.52
CA SER A 50 -4.22 -1.05 -2.57
C SER A 50 -2.94 -1.51 -1.86
N GLN A 51 -3.15 -2.19 -0.74
CA GLN A 51 -2.07 -2.88 -0.01
C GLN A 51 -2.41 -4.38 0.04
N PRO A 52 -1.42 -5.28 -0.12
CA PRO A 52 -1.67 -6.72 -0.13
C PRO A 52 -2.20 -7.22 1.21
N THR A 53 -3.33 -7.89 1.17
CA THR A 53 -3.93 -8.59 2.30
C THR A 53 -3.59 -10.07 2.26
N CYS A 54 -3.89 -10.70 1.14
CA CYS A 54 -3.54 -12.10 0.93
C CYS A 54 -3.56 -12.48 -0.57
N VAL A 55 -3.04 -13.66 -0.84
CA VAL A 55 -3.22 -14.34 -2.13
C VAL A 55 -3.93 -15.65 -1.88
N ILE A 56 -5.00 -15.90 -2.61
CA ILE A 56 -5.74 -17.18 -2.56
C ILE A 56 -5.62 -17.92 -3.88
N GLU A 57 -5.70 -19.23 -3.82
CA GLU A 57 -5.78 -20.07 -5.01
C GLU A 57 -7.21 -20.57 -5.22
N VAL A 58 -7.77 -20.30 -6.39
CA VAL A 58 -9.11 -20.74 -6.79
C VAL A 58 -9.04 -21.36 -8.18
N ASN A 59 -9.45 -22.61 -8.31
CA ASN A 59 -9.43 -23.35 -9.59
C ASN A 59 -8.04 -23.34 -10.30
N GLY A 60 -6.94 -23.41 -9.53
CA GLY A 60 -5.58 -23.38 -10.05
C GLY A 60 -5.09 -22.00 -10.50
N ARG A 61 -5.86 -20.94 -10.21
CA ARG A 61 -5.47 -19.56 -10.45
C ARG A 61 -5.22 -18.85 -9.12
N PHE A 62 -4.23 -17.99 -9.09
CA PHE A 62 -3.95 -17.15 -7.93
C PHE A 62 -4.69 -15.82 -8.06
N LEU A 63 -5.31 -15.40 -6.97
CA LEU A 63 -5.99 -14.11 -6.85
C LEU A 63 -5.31 -13.28 -5.77
N TYR A 64 -4.96 -12.08 -6.14
CA TYR A 64 -4.53 -11.04 -5.20
C TYR A 64 -5.75 -10.39 -4.58
N LEU A 65 -5.76 -10.26 -3.26
CA LEU A 65 -6.69 -9.46 -2.49
C LEU A 65 -5.91 -8.35 -1.85
N GLY A 66 -6.35 -7.12 -2.07
CA GLY A 66 -5.74 -5.92 -1.49
C GLY A 66 -6.77 -5.02 -0.84
N ASP A 67 -6.41 -4.45 0.30
CA ASP A 67 -7.21 -3.45 1.00
C ASP A 67 -7.01 -2.07 0.37
N ARG A 68 -8.11 -1.39 0.10
CA ARG A 68 -8.17 0.04 -0.23
C ARG A 68 -8.66 0.81 0.98
N TRP A 69 -7.76 1.18 1.84
CA TRP A 69 -8.10 1.89 3.07
C TRP A 69 -8.65 3.29 2.85
N MET A 70 -8.20 3.96 1.79
CA MET A 70 -8.51 5.37 1.50
C MET A 70 -8.97 5.52 0.04
N PRO A 71 -10.18 5.04 -0.31
CA PRO A 71 -10.69 5.14 -1.69
C PRO A 71 -10.84 6.58 -2.18
N GLU A 72 -10.92 7.57 -1.28
CA GLU A 72 -10.92 8.99 -1.60
C GLU A 72 -9.58 9.50 -2.16
N LEU A 73 -8.49 8.74 -2.04
CA LEU A 73 -7.17 9.07 -2.59
C LEU A 73 -6.95 8.59 -4.02
N ASN A 74 -8.01 8.49 -4.83
CA ASN A 74 -7.90 8.01 -6.22
C ASN A 74 -6.96 8.84 -7.11
N GLU A 75 -6.75 10.13 -6.77
CA GLU A 75 -5.82 11.03 -7.47
C GLU A 75 -4.40 11.00 -6.90
N TRP A 76 -4.17 10.26 -5.82
CA TRP A 76 -2.88 10.24 -5.15
C TRP A 76 -1.91 9.27 -5.83
N SER A 77 -0.66 9.72 -5.96
CA SER A 77 0.45 8.90 -6.45
C SER A 77 1.58 8.87 -5.44
N TYR A 78 2.21 7.72 -5.28
CA TYR A 78 3.35 7.56 -4.39
C TYR A 78 4.63 8.05 -5.07
N THR A 79 5.26 9.05 -4.46
CA THR A 79 6.49 9.69 -4.98
C THR A 79 7.78 9.20 -4.32
N GLY A 80 7.70 8.18 -3.47
CA GLY A 80 8.84 7.73 -2.65
C GLY A 80 8.95 8.46 -1.31
N ASP A 81 8.13 9.47 -1.06
CA ASP A 81 8.11 10.23 0.19
C ASP A 81 6.96 9.75 1.09
N PRO A 82 7.26 9.15 2.25
CA PRO A 82 6.24 8.71 3.20
C PRO A 82 5.54 9.87 3.94
N ARG A 83 6.02 11.10 3.77
CA ARG A 83 5.42 12.24 4.46
C ARG A 83 4.00 12.53 3.94
N PRO A 84 3.14 13.09 4.76
CA PRO A 84 1.84 13.58 4.31
C PRO A 84 1.99 14.55 3.12
N ASP A 85 1.01 14.55 2.24
CA ASP A 85 0.94 15.51 1.14
C ASP A 85 0.90 16.97 1.66
N PRO A 86 1.26 17.96 0.84
CA PRO A 86 1.34 19.35 1.28
C PRO A 86 0.04 19.92 1.86
N ALA A 87 -1.12 19.46 1.39
CA ALA A 87 -2.42 19.92 1.90
C ALA A 87 -2.67 19.36 3.31
N THR A 88 -2.35 18.09 3.53
CA THR A 88 -2.41 17.46 4.85
C THR A 88 -1.39 18.08 5.81
N GLN A 89 -0.15 18.33 5.36
CA GLN A 89 0.86 19.03 6.16
C GLN A 89 0.37 20.40 6.61
N LYS A 90 -0.25 21.16 5.70
CA LYS A 90 -0.83 22.47 6.03
C LYS A 90 -1.92 22.36 7.12
N LYS A 91 -2.84 21.41 6.98
CA LYS A 91 -3.89 21.15 7.98
C LYS A 91 -3.31 20.77 9.35
N ILE A 92 -2.25 19.95 9.37
CA ILE A 92 -1.54 19.58 10.59
C ILE A 92 -0.97 20.83 11.25
N MET A 93 -0.27 21.70 10.52
CA MET A 93 0.31 22.92 11.05
C MET A 93 -0.75 23.90 11.56
N GLU A 94 -1.88 24.04 10.88
CA GLU A 94 -3.01 24.83 11.33
C GLU A 94 -3.59 24.29 12.66
N LYS A 95 -3.73 22.95 12.76
CA LYS A 95 -4.22 22.31 13.98
C LYS A 95 -3.26 22.45 15.15
N LEU A 96 -1.96 22.31 14.93
CA LEU A 96 -0.95 22.55 15.97
C LEU A 96 -1.03 23.98 16.49
N LYS A 97 -1.16 24.95 15.59
CA LYS A 97 -1.34 26.36 15.95
C LYS A 97 -2.60 26.60 16.76
N GLU A 98 -3.74 26.01 16.37
CA GLU A 98 -5.01 26.07 17.10
C GLU A 98 -4.86 25.53 18.52
N LEU A 99 -4.11 24.46 18.70
CA LEU A 99 -3.85 23.82 20.00
C LEU A 99 -2.73 24.52 20.81
N GLY A 100 -2.08 25.53 20.25
CA GLY A 100 -0.95 26.22 20.90
C GLY A 100 0.31 25.37 21.02
N LEU A 101 0.43 24.32 20.20
CA LEU A 101 1.58 23.41 20.20
C LEU A 101 2.66 23.92 19.24
N ASP A 102 3.89 23.97 19.73
CA ASP A 102 5.08 24.21 18.93
C ASP A 102 5.68 22.86 18.49
N PRO A 103 5.86 22.61 17.18
CA PRO A 103 6.32 21.30 16.69
C PRO A 103 7.74 20.92 17.13
N VAL A 104 8.54 21.86 17.60
CA VAL A 104 9.90 21.62 18.11
C VAL A 104 9.90 21.44 19.63
N ARG A 105 9.27 22.39 20.33
CA ARG A 105 9.21 22.38 21.80
C ARG A 105 8.30 21.27 22.34
N ASP A 106 7.12 21.09 21.72
CA ASP A 106 6.09 20.14 22.15
C ASP A 106 6.06 18.92 21.23
N ARG A 107 7.25 18.40 20.89
CA ARG A 107 7.46 17.43 19.82
C ARG A 107 6.60 16.16 19.95
N GLU A 108 6.44 15.64 21.15
CA GLU A 108 5.69 14.39 21.39
C GLU A 108 4.20 14.58 21.10
N GLU A 109 3.61 15.65 21.64
CA GLU A 109 2.21 16.00 21.43
C GLU A 109 1.94 16.39 19.98
N ALA A 110 2.83 17.18 19.38
CA ALA A 110 2.76 17.55 17.98
C ALA A 110 2.82 16.33 17.06
N MET A 111 3.65 15.34 17.39
CA MET A 111 3.73 14.08 16.65
C MET A 111 2.44 13.27 16.77
N LYS A 112 1.83 13.17 17.95
CA LYS A 112 0.53 12.50 18.14
C LYS A 112 -0.56 13.14 17.28
N VAL A 113 -0.62 14.46 17.24
CA VAL A 113 -1.56 15.20 16.38
C VAL A 113 -1.28 14.93 14.92
N ALA A 114 -0.01 14.98 14.50
CA ALA A 114 0.38 14.73 13.10
C ALA A 114 0.03 13.30 12.66
N ILE A 115 0.33 12.30 13.48
CA ILE A 115 -0.02 10.90 13.21
C ILE A 115 -1.55 10.77 13.09
N HIS A 116 -2.28 11.25 14.09
CA HIS A 116 -3.74 11.15 14.08
C HIS A 116 -4.36 11.80 12.83
N MET A 117 -3.89 12.98 12.44
CA MET A 117 -4.41 13.68 11.26
C MET A 117 -3.95 13.07 9.94
N SER A 118 -2.76 12.49 9.89
CA SER A 118 -2.24 11.84 8.69
C SER A 118 -2.80 10.44 8.49
N GLU A 119 -3.19 9.77 9.57
CA GLU A 119 -3.83 8.45 9.56
C GLU A 119 -5.36 8.52 9.72
N ALA A 120 -5.90 9.74 9.93
CA ALA A 120 -7.34 9.96 10.04
C ALA A 120 -8.00 9.71 8.68
N CYS A 121 -8.24 8.44 8.37
CA CYS A 121 -9.06 8.03 7.26
C CYS A 121 -10.36 7.41 7.78
N ASN A 122 -11.41 7.58 7.01
CA ASN A 122 -12.66 6.90 7.31
C ASN A 122 -12.61 5.47 6.76
N THR A 123 -12.02 4.56 7.52
CA THR A 123 -11.89 3.16 7.11
C THR A 123 -13.23 2.44 6.93
N SER A 124 -14.36 3.06 7.35
CA SER A 124 -15.69 2.54 7.01
C SER A 124 -16.04 2.67 5.54
N LEU A 125 -15.30 3.48 4.80
CA LEU A 125 -15.40 3.63 3.34
C LEU A 125 -14.41 2.73 2.59
N ALA A 126 -13.56 2.02 3.30
CA ALA A 126 -12.58 1.12 2.70
C ALA A 126 -13.26 0.07 1.82
N ASP A 127 -12.65 -0.23 0.70
CA ASP A 127 -13.07 -1.28 -0.21
C ASP A 127 -11.90 -2.25 -0.51
N TYR A 128 -12.09 -3.14 -1.46
CA TYR A 128 -11.13 -4.17 -1.78
C TYR A 128 -10.83 -4.22 -3.27
N VAL A 129 -9.59 -4.55 -3.58
CA VAL A 129 -9.18 -4.94 -4.94
C VAL A 129 -9.06 -6.45 -5.01
N PHE A 130 -9.68 -7.04 -6.03
CA PHE A 130 -9.55 -8.46 -6.37
C PHE A 130 -9.02 -8.55 -7.80
N LEU A 131 -7.79 -9.01 -7.97
CA LEU A 131 -7.17 -9.12 -9.28
C LEU A 131 -6.56 -10.52 -9.50
N PRO A 132 -6.63 -11.07 -10.71
CA PRO A 132 -5.84 -12.23 -11.05
C PRO A 132 -4.35 -11.93 -10.90
N LEU A 133 -3.64 -12.78 -10.16
CA LEU A 133 -2.18 -12.72 -10.06
C LEU A 133 -1.58 -13.55 -11.22
N GLU A 134 -1.05 -12.85 -12.18
CA GLU A 134 -0.42 -13.43 -13.37
C GLU A 134 1.05 -13.80 -13.10
N TRP A 135 1.66 -14.60 -13.98
CA TRP A 135 3.04 -15.05 -13.78
C TRP A 135 3.82 -14.89 -15.08
N GLU A 136 4.89 -14.12 -15.03
CA GLU A 136 5.78 -13.89 -16.17
C GLU A 136 7.24 -14.15 -15.76
N GLY A 137 7.94 -15.02 -16.47
CA GLY A 137 9.33 -15.34 -16.15
C GLY A 137 9.60 -15.84 -14.72
N GLY A 138 8.59 -16.42 -14.05
CA GLY A 138 8.68 -16.83 -12.64
C GLY A 138 8.42 -15.69 -11.62
N ARG A 139 8.03 -14.53 -12.09
CA ARG A 139 7.66 -13.37 -11.29
C ARG A 139 6.14 -13.22 -11.22
N PRO A 140 5.53 -12.93 -10.06
CA PRO A 140 4.14 -12.55 -9.97
C PRO A 140 3.95 -11.13 -10.52
N VAL A 141 2.85 -10.91 -11.25
CA VAL A 141 2.51 -9.63 -11.88
C VAL A 141 1.05 -9.34 -11.68
N LEU A 142 0.73 -8.11 -11.28
CA LEU A 142 -0.62 -7.56 -11.22
C LEU A 142 -0.84 -6.57 -12.36
N ARG A 143 -1.99 -6.71 -13.03
CA ARG A 143 -2.50 -5.74 -14.00
C ARG A 143 -3.92 -5.38 -13.64
N TRP A 144 -4.26 -4.11 -13.77
CA TRP A 144 -5.65 -3.69 -13.58
C TRP A 144 -6.56 -4.37 -14.58
N LYS A 145 -7.65 -4.93 -14.06
CA LYS A 145 -8.75 -5.48 -14.85
C LYS A 145 -10.07 -5.03 -14.22
N SER A 146 -10.85 -4.26 -14.97
CA SER A 146 -12.18 -3.83 -14.52
C SER A 146 -13.17 -4.98 -14.42
N GLU A 147 -12.96 -6.01 -15.25
CA GLU A 147 -13.75 -7.23 -15.25
C GLU A 147 -12.83 -8.44 -15.53
N TRP A 148 -13.10 -9.53 -14.84
CA TRP A 148 -12.40 -10.80 -15.08
C TRP A 148 -13.27 -11.98 -14.62
N ARG A 149 -12.93 -13.18 -15.07
CA ARG A 149 -13.64 -14.43 -14.70
C ARG A 149 -12.63 -15.48 -14.24
N LEU A 150 -13.05 -16.29 -13.26
CA LEU A 150 -12.32 -17.47 -12.79
C LEU A 150 -12.30 -18.60 -13.84
#